data_a1170e1f622c80657aad7b53e5afeea9
#
_entry.id   a1170e1f622c80657aad7b53e5afeea9
#
_cell.length_a   1.000
_cell.length_b   1.000
_cell.length_c   1.000
_cell.angle_alpha   90.00
_cell.angle_beta   90.00
_cell.angle_gamma   90.00
#
_symmetry.space_group_name_H-M   'P 1'
#
loop_
_entity.id
_entity.type
_entity.pdbx_description
1 polymer ?
#
loop_
_entity_poly.entity_id
_entity_poly.type
_entity_poly.pdbx_seq_one_letter_code
_entity_poly.pdbx_strand_id
1 'polypeptide(L)'
;MGNADNIKIGVSGKAYVAPIGTTFPTSPSAAWGTGWIDLGYMHTDGMEEALGEDRTEIQAWGEEAAVKTRVKNRDATFKITFLETTAELLQLYYAVQASDMVSTPAVTGPPAAPQFLSFGTGLASPSIETALGIDIIEGDEIERIMIARADVSDRGNRKRSADDASSFELTFKPLAAPGGGQAVQRFITNVTLTTP
;
A
#
# COMPACT_ATOMS: atom_id res chain seq x y z
N MET A 1 16.76 -10.25 -28.89
CA MET A 1 15.51 -9.86 -29.57
C MET A 1 14.49 -9.57 -28.48
N GLY A 2 13.83 -8.41 -28.47
CA GLY A 2 12.78 -8.13 -27.48
C GLY A 2 11.59 -9.08 -27.67
N ASN A 3 10.95 -9.47 -26.56
CA ASN A 3 9.72 -10.25 -26.57
C ASN A 3 8.58 -9.40 -26.01
N ALA A 4 7.55 -9.14 -26.81
CA ALA A 4 6.40 -8.33 -26.41
C ALA A 4 5.60 -8.96 -25.25
N ASP A 5 5.61 -10.30 -25.13
CA ASP A 5 4.92 -11.01 -24.04
C ASP A 5 5.52 -10.73 -22.66
N ASN A 6 6.74 -10.14 -22.62
CA ASN A 6 7.39 -9.72 -21.38
C ASN A 6 7.01 -8.28 -20.95
N ILE A 7 6.19 -7.58 -21.76
CA ILE A 7 5.66 -6.26 -21.40
C ILE A 7 4.41 -6.49 -20.56
N LYS A 8 4.43 -6.02 -19.31
CA LYS A 8 3.30 -6.14 -18.38
C LYS A 8 2.55 -4.82 -18.30
N ILE A 9 1.23 -4.89 -18.35
CA ILE A 9 0.32 -3.73 -18.27
C ILE A 9 -0.60 -3.96 -17.07
N GLY A 10 -0.58 -3.08 -16.09
CA GLY A 10 -1.53 -3.12 -14.99
C GLY A 10 -2.92 -2.67 -15.46
N VAL A 11 -3.76 -3.61 -15.88
CA VAL A 11 -5.14 -3.31 -16.35
C VAL A 11 -6.07 -3.02 -15.19
N SER A 12 -5.88 -3.71 -14.07
CA SER A 12 -6.64 -3.50 -12.83
C SER A 12 -5.77 -3.77 -11.61
N GLY A 13 -6.17 -3.23 -10.47
CA GLY A 13 -5.46 -3.44 -9.22
C GLY A 13 -6.41 -3.49 -8.03
N LYS A 14 -5.97 -4.17 -6.98
CA LYS A 14 -6.64 -4.23 -5.68
C LYS A 14 -5.61 -4.07 -4.57
N ALA A 15 -6.01 -3.39 -3.51
CA ALA A 15 -5.20 -3.28 -2.31
C ALA A 15 -5.98 -3.78 -1.10
N TYR A 16 -5.27 -4.49 -0.23
CA TYR A 16 -5.82 -5.13 0.96
C TYR A 16 -5.01 -4.73 2.18
N VAL A 17 -5.69 -4.56 3.30
CA VAL A 17 -5.06 -4.33 4.60
C VAL A 17 -5.49 -5.37 5.60
N ALA A 18 -4.61 -5.65 6.56
CA ALA A 18 -4.89 -6.56 7.66
C ALA A 18 -4.09 -6.16 8.91
N PRO A 19 -4.47 -6.63 10.11
CA PRO A 19 -3.62 -6.51 11.27
C PRO A 19 -2.25 -7.14 11.04
N ILE A 20 -1.20 -6.54 11.63
CA ILE A 20 0.16 -7.07 11.55
C ILE A 20 0.20 -8.51 12.09
N GLY A 21 0.85 -9.40 11.37
CA GLY A 21 0.91 -10.84 11.71
C GLY A 21 -0.16 -11.69 11.05
N THR A 22 -1.08 -11.12 10.28
CA THR A 22 -2.03 -11.87 9.47
C THR A 22 -1.28 -12.68 8.39
N THR A 23 -1.68 -13.93 8.20
CA THR A 23 -1.03 -14.84 7.24
C THR A 23 -1.26 -14.37 5.80
N PHE A 24 -0.19 -14.30 5.03
CA PHE A 24 -0.23 -13.98 3.61
C PHE A 24 -0.62 -15.19 2.76
N PRO A 25 -1.21 -14.97 1.57
CA PRO A 25 -1.36 -15.99 0.56
C PRO A 25 0.00 -16.59 0.16
N THR A 26 0.03 -17.89 -0.14
CA THR A 26 1.26 -18.62 -0.47
C THR A 26 1.53 -18.70 -1.97
N SER A 27 0.63 -18.19 -2.80
CA SER A 27 0.78 -18.15 -4.26
C SER A 27 0.10 -16.90 -4.85
N PRO A 28 0.44 -16.50 -6.08
CA PRO A 28 -0.18 -15.34 -6.72
C PRO A 28 -1.70 -15.49 -6.92
N SER A 29 -2.19 -16.71 -7.14
CA SER A 29 -3.60 -17.00 -7.38
C SER A 29 -4.40 -17.38 -6.13
N ALA A 30 -3.75 -17.57 -4.97
CA ALA A 30 -4.46 -17.87 -3.73
C ALA A 30 -5.31 -16.68 -3.27
N ALA A 31 -6.53 -16.96 -2.81
CA ALA A 31 -7.39 -15.91 -2.26
C ALA A 31 -6.77 -15.28 -1.01
N TRP A 32 -7.04 -14.00 -0.78
CA TRP A 32 -6.74 -13.33 0.47
C TRP A 32 -7.59 -13.96 1.58
N GLY A 33 -6.94 -14.41 2.65
CA GLY A 33 -7.58 -15.14 3.75
C GLY A 33 -8.40 -14.24 4.68
N THR A 34 -8.91 -14.86 5.73
CA THR A 34 -9.65 -14.14 6.78
C THR A 34 -8.78 -13.07 7.45
N GLY A 35 -9.35 -11.90 7.68
CA GLY A 35 -8.66 -10.76 8.29
C GLY A 35 -8.10 -9.75 7.27
N TRP A 36 -8.07 -10.10 5.99
CA TRP A 36 -7.75 -9.17 4.92
C TRP A 36 -8.99 -8.41 4.48
N ILE A 37 -8.91 -7.10 4.40
CA ILE A 37 -9.99 -6.18 4.03
C ILE A 37 -9.59 -5.49 2.74
N ASP A 38 -10.45 -5.60 1.71
CA ASP A 38 -10.30 -4.91 0.43
C ASP A 38 -10.56 -3.39 0.66
N LEU A 39 -9.65 -2.54 0.22
CA LEU A 39 -9.77 -1.09 0.33
C LEU A 39 -10.65 -0.45 -0.76
N GLY A 40 -11.17 -1.27 -1.67
CA GLY A 40 -12.06 -0.84 -2.73
C GLY A 40 -11.36 -0.43 -4.03
N TYR A 41 -12.05 0.34 -4.85
CA TYR A 41 -11.55 0.74 -6.17
C TYR A 41 -10.35 1.66 -6.10
N MET A 42 -9.33 1.33 -6.87
CA MET A 42 -8.17 2.16 -7.12
C MET A 42 -8.43 3.09 -8.32
N HIS A 43 -7.78 4.25 -8.33
CA HIS A 43 -7.80 5.17 -9.46
C HIS A 43 -7.09 4.56 -10.68
N THR A 44 -7.44 5.03 -11.88
CA THR A 44 -6.87 4.54 -13.16
C THR A 44 -5.38 4.81 -13.32
N ASP A 45 -4.80 5.70 -12.51
CA ASP A 45 -3.35 5.92 -12.47
C ASP A 45 -2.59 4.74 -11.85
N GLY A 46 -3.32 3.80 -11.22
CA GLY A 46 -2.77 2.58 -10.66
C GLY A 46 -1.97 2.81 -9.37
N MET A 47 -0.84 2.13 -9.27
CA MET A 47 0.11 2.21 -8.17
C MET A 47 1.46 2.71 -8.68
N GLU A 48 2.09 3.61 -7.96
CA GLU A 48 3.46 4.04 -8.17
C GLU A 48 4.37 3.41 -7.10
N GLU A 49 5.41 2.70 -7.53
CA GLU A 49 6.46 2.20 -6.66
C GLU A 49 7.73 3.01 -6.85
N ALA A 50 8.29 3.54 -5.77
CA ALA A 50 9.58 4.20 -5.79
C ALA A 50 10.57 3.46 -4.89
N LEU A 51 11.76 3.17 -5.42
CA LEU A 51 12.87 2.54 -4.70
C LEU A 51 13.99 3.56 -4.53
N GLY A 52 14.41 3.79 -3.31
CA GLY A 52 15.50 4.69 -2.95
C GLY A 52 16.67 3.94 -2.31
N GLU A 53 17.88 4.40 -2.56
CA GLU A 53 19.08 3.95 -1.87
C GLU A 53 19.92 5.13 -1.41
N ASP A 54 20.25 5.15 -0.12
CA ASP A 54 21.27 6.05 0.43
C ASP A 54 22.62 5.34 0.41
N ARG A 55 23.61 5.98 -0.22
CA ARG A 55 24.97 5.46 -0.31
C ARG A 55 25.95 6.39 0.38
N THR A 56 26.90 5.82 1.09
CA THR A 56 28.04 6.53 1.64
C THR A 56 29.28 6.19 0.81
N GLU A 57 29.94 7.21 0.32
CA GLU A 57 31.19 7.10 -0.43
C GLU A 57 32.37 7.41 0.47
N ILE A 58 33.38 6.57 0.41
CA ILE A 58 34.63 6.77 1.14
C ILE A 58 35.69 7.20 0.13
N GLN A 59 36.22 8.40 0.29
CA GLN A 59 37.30 8.94 -0.52
C GLN A 59 38.64 8.74 0.22
N ALA A 60 39.70 8.42 -0.52
CA ALA A 60 41.08 8.38 0.00
C ALA A 60 41.81 9.67 -0.37
N TRP A 61 42.77 10.04 0.45
CA TRP A 61 43.60 11.21 0.17
C TRP A 61 44.43 11.00 -1.12
N GLY A 62 44.29 11.92 -2.06
CA GLY A 62 44.98 11.90 -3.35
C GLY A 62 44.21 11.17 -4.46
N GLU A 63 43.05 10.62 -4.20
CA GLU A 63 42.17 9.99 -5.20
C GLU A 63 41.02 10.93 -5.56
N GLU A 64 40.75 11.09 -6.86
CA GLU A 64 39.61 11.91 -7.34
C GLU A 64 38.26 11.18 -7.24
N ALA A 65 38.28 9.84 -7.23
CA ALA A 65 37.09 8.99 -7.18
C ALA A 65 36.96 8.31 -5.80
N ALA A 66 35.72 7.97 -5.43
CA ALA A 66 35.46 7.19 -4.23
C ALA A 66 36.11 5.81 -4.33
N VAL A 67 36.93 5.45 -3.34
CA VAL A 67 37.60 4.14 -3.28
C VAL A 67 36.71 3.03 -2.78
N LYS A 68 35.58 3.37 -2.11
CA LYS A 68 34.59 2.42 -1.62
C LYS A 68 33.23 3.08 -1.49
N THR A 69 32.18 2.36 -1.90
CA THR A 69 30.80 2.73 -1.70
C THR A 69 30.11 1.71 -0.79
N ARG A 70 29.31 2.19 0.16
CA ARG A 70 28.47 1.36 1.03
C ARG A 70 27.04 1.84 0.94
N VAL A 71 26.10 0.92 0.70
CA VAL A 71 24.68 1.19 0.85
C VAL A 71 24.38 1.33 2.35
N LYS A 72 23.85 2.49 2.76
CA LYS A 72 23.49 2.80 4.14
C LYS A 72 22.06 2.42 4.44
N ASN A 73 21.16 2.73 3.52
CA ASN A 73 19.74 2.47 3.63
C ASN A 73 19.14 2.14 2.26
N ARG A 74 18.08 1.34 2.27
CA ARG A 74 17.21 1.09 1.12
C ARG A 74 15.78 1.34 1.56
N ASP A 75 15.08 2.20 0.84
CA ASP A 75 13.69 2.54 1.06
C ASP A 75 12.85 2.12 -0.13
N ALA A 76 11.62 1.72 0.15
CA ALA A 76 10.58 1.57 -0.85
C ALA A 76 9.36 2.37 -0.41
N THR A 77 8.64 2.93 -1.36
CA THR A 77 7.34 3.56 -1.12
C THR A 77 6.35 3.11 -2.17
N PHE A 78 5.09 2.93 -1.75
CA PHE A 78 3.99 2.51 -2.60
C PHE A 78 2.88 3.55 -2.49
N LYS A 79 2.68 4.29 -3.57
CA LYS A 79 1.67 5.34 -3.65
C LYS A 79 0.46 4.83 -4.39
N ILE A 80 -0.71 4.94 -3.77
CA ILE A 80 -1.98 4.44 -4.30
C ILE A 80 -3.06 5.48 -4.07
N THR A 81 -3.91 5.69 -5.08
CA THR A 81 -5.09 6.54 -4.98
C THR A 81 -6.35 5.69 -4.98
N PHE A 82 -7.18 5.84 -3.95
CA PHE A 82 -8.45 5.12 -3.78
C PHE A 82 -9.64 6.03 -4.05
N LEU A 83 -10.72 5.46 -4.59
CA LEU A 83 -11.94 6.18 -4.95
C LEU A 83 -13.11 5.94 -3.97
N GLU A 84 -13.06 4.85 -3.22
CA GLU A 84 -14.10 4.51 -2.26
C GLU A 84 -13.90 5.22 -0.92
N THR A 85 -14.99 5.33 -0.17
CA THR A 85 -14.98 5.87 1.20
C THR A 85 -15.40 4.75 2.16
N THR A 86 -14.42 3.94 2.59
CA THR A 86 -14.61 2.87 3.58
C THR A 86 -14.11 3.30 4.96
N ALA A 87 -14.55 2.63 6.01
CA ALA A 87 -14.12 2.95 7.37
C ALA A 87 -12.59 2.74 7.53
N GLU A 88 -12.07 1.67 6.93
CA GLU A 88 -10.65 1.31 6.96
C GLU A 88 -9.80 2.35 6.23
N LEU A 89 -10.27 2.83 5.08
CA LEU A 89 -9.57 3.87 4.34
C LEU A 89 -9.57 5.20 5.09
N LEU A 90 -10.69 5.53 5.75
CA LEU A 90 -10.76 6.71 6.62
C LEU A 90 -9.82 6.61 7.82
N GLN A 91 -9.68 5.43 8.44
CA GLN A 91 -8.71 5.19 9.50
C GLN A 91 -7.28 5.49 9.03
N LEU A 92 -6.89 4.95 7.87
CA LEU A 92 -5.55 5.15 7.31
C LEU A 92 -5.31 6.61 6.92
N TYR A 93 -6.30 7.23 6.26
CA TYR A 93 -6.15 8.60 5.76
C TYR A 93 -6.13 9.64 6.89
N TYR A 94 -6.97 9.50 7.91
CA TYR A 94 -7.03 10.43 9.03
C TYR A 94 -6.19 10.01 10.25
N ALA A 95 -5.51 8.87 10.17
CA ALA A 95 -4.74 8.27 11.25
C ALA A 95 -5.57 8.12 12.56
N VAL A 96 -6.80 7.61 12.43
CA VAL A 96 -7.76 7.43 13.54
C VAL A 96 -7.82 5.95 13.90
N GLN A 97 -7.73 5.62 15.18
CA GLN A 97 -7.90 4.24 15.65
C GLN A 97 -9.35 3.77 15.45
N ALA A 98 -9.53 2.48 15.14
CA ALA A 98 -10.88 1.91 14.99
C ALA A 98 -11.75 2.10 16.25
N SER A 99 -11.14 2.07 17.43
CA SER A 99 -11.80 2.31 18.71
C SER A 99 -12.40 3.71 18.86
N ASP A 100 -11.87 4.69 18.14
CA ASP A 100 -12.26 6.09 18.20
C ASP A 100 -13.33 6.44 17.14
N MET A 101 -13.71 5.46 16.34
CA MET A 101 -14.74 5.57 15.31
C MET A 101 -16.05 4.99 15.81
N VAL A 102 -17.10 5.81 15.87
CA VAL A 102 -18.43 5.40 16.34
C VAL A 102 -19.37 5.30 15.16
N SER A 103 -19.87 4.09 14.91
CA SER A 103 -20.91 3.83 13.91
C SER A 103 -22.29 3.93 14.58
N THR A 104 -23.13 4.81 14.06
CA THR A 104 -24.53 4.93 14.49
C THR A 104 -25.41 4.31 13.43
N PRO A 105 -26.21 3.27 13.76
CA PRO A 105 -27.07 2.61 12.80
C PRO A 105 -28.20 3.54 12.32
N ALA A 106 -28.73 3.25 11.14
CA ALA A 106 -29.89 3.97 10.60
C ALA A 106 -31.10 3.74 11.49
N VAL A 107 -31.91 4.78 11.71
CA VAL A 107 -33.21 4.73 12.40
C VAL A 107 -34.31 4.66 11.35
N THR A 108 -35.10 3.60 11.39
CA THR A 108 -36.29 3.43 10.56
C THR A 108 -37.51 3.91 11.37
N GLY A 109 -38.12 5.01 10.96
CA GLY A 109 -39.29 5.61 11.58
C GLY A 109 -39.27 7.14 11.57
N PRO A 110 -40.36 7.80 11.93
CA PRO A 110 -40.35 9.28 12.01
C PRO A 110 -39.74 9.76 13.36
N PRO A 111 -38.71 10.63 13.36
CA PRO A 111 -37.92 10.99 12.19
C PRO A 111 -36.95 9.88 11.80
N ALA A 112 -36.88 9.56 10.50
CA ALA A 112 -35.87 8.65 9.96
C ALA A 112 -34.49 9.34 9.96
N ALA A 113 -33.44 8.59 10.32
CA ALA A 113 -32.08 9.07 10.27
C ALA A 113 -31.18 8.04 9.54
N PRO A 114 -30.27 8.50 8.63
CA PRO A 114 -29.35 7.59 7.96
C PRO A 114 -28.30 7.05 8.92
N GLN A 115 -27.72 5.92 8.58
CA GLN A 115 -26.48 5.46 9.24
C GLN A 115 -25.38 6.48 9.04
N PHE A 116 -24.57 6.73 10.06
CA PHE A 116 -23.40 7.57 9.95
C PHE A 116 -22.24 7.06 10.80
N LEU A 117 -21.03 7.45 10.39
CA LEU A 117 -19.80 7.22 11.11
C LEU A 117 -19.28 8.56 11.63
N SER A 118 -18.97 8.62 12.92
CA SER A 118 -18.39 9.80 13.56
C SER A 118 -17.01 9.49 14.14
N PHE A 119 -16.06 10.40 13.95
CA PHE A 119 -14.73 10.32 14.53
C PHE A 119 -14.13 11.72 14.62
N GLY A 120 -13.18 11.90 15.55
CA GLY A 120 -12.41 13.11 15.70
C GLY A 120 -11.00 12.92 15.11
N THR A 121 -10.42 13.98 14.56
CA THR A 121 -9.02 13.98 14.10
C THR A 121 -8.18 14.86 15.01
N GLY A 122 -7.17 14.28 15.67
CA GLY A 122 -6.21 15.02 16.50
C GLY A 122 -4.94 15.37 15.71
N LEU A 123 -4.27 16.47 16.10
CA LEU A 123 -2.98 16.85 15.49
C LEU A 123 -1.83 15.92 15.91
N ALA A 124 -2.01 15.15 16.99
CA ALA A 124 -1.04 14.19 17.52
C ALA A 124 -1.58 12.75 17.34
N SER A 125 -2.06 12.41 16.16
CA SER A 125 -2.53 11.06 15.87
C SER A 125 -1.36 10.08 15.83
N PRO A 126 -1.51 8.87 16.40
CA PRO A 126 -0.48 7.85 16.31
C PRO A 126 -0.33 7.35 14.87
N SER A 127 0.86 6.84 14.53
CA SER A 127 1.04 6.08 13.29
C SER A 127 0.15 4.83 13.31
N ILE A 128 -0.53 4.58 12.20
CA ILE A 128 -1.32 3.36 12.02
C ILE A 128 -0.55 2.42 11.11
N GLU A 129 0.01 1.41 11.73
CA GLU A 129 0.74 0.37 11.04
C GLU A 129 -0.18 -0.80 10.69
N THR A 130 -0.04 -1.34 9.49
CA THR A 130 -0.85 -2.43 8.96
C THR A 130 -0.03 -3.37 8.10
N ALA A 131 -0.47 -4.60 7.92
CA ALA A 131 -0.01 -5.43 6.82
C ALA A 131 -0.72 -4.98 5.54
N LEU A 132 0.01 -4.88 4.43
CA LEU A 132 -0.51 -4.41 3.14
C LEU A 132 -0.29 -5.47 2.07
N GLY A 133 -1.32 -5.72 1.29
CA GLY A 133 -1.29 -6.56 0.11
C GLY A 133 -1.76 -5.77 -1.11
N ILE A 134 -1.06 -5.95 -2.25
CA ILE A 134 -1.42 -5.29 -3.50
C ILE A 134 -1.40 -6.34 -4.60
N ASP A 135 -2.48 -6.44 -5.37
CA ASP A 135 -2.57 -7.26 -6.56
C ASP A 135 -2.69 -6.34 -7.78
N ILE A 136 -1.81 -6.51 -8.76
CA ILE A 136 -1.87 -5.89 -10.08
C ILE A 136 -2.20 -7.00 -11.06
N ILE A 137 -3.25 -6.82 -11.86
CA ILE A 137 -3.85 -7.88 -12.65
C ILE A 137 -3.91 -7.48 -14.12
N GLU A 138 -3.44 -8.38 -14.99
CA GLU A 138 -3.57 -8.33 -16.44
C GLU A 138 -4.07 -9.68 -16.96
N GLY A 139 -5.38 -9.85 -17.13
CA GLY A 139 -5.96 -11.14 -17.51
C GLY A 139 -5.67 -12.22 -16.47
N ASP A 140 -4.90 -13.25 -16.87
CA ASP A 140 -4.48 -14.35 -15.98
C ASP A 140 -3.14 -14.07 -15.30
N GLU A 141 -2.50 -12.94 -15.59
CA GLU A 141 -1.24 -12.55 -14.99
C GLU A 141 -1.47 -11.71 -13.73
N ILE A 142 -0.73 -12.03 -12.69
CA ILE A 142 -0.85 -11.37 -11.39
C ILE A 142 0.56 -11.02 -10.90
N GLU A 143 0.76 -9.75 -10.57
CA GLU A 143 1.83 -9.32 -9.69
C GLU A 143 1.24 -9.05 -8.31
N ARG A 144 1.66 -9.82 -7.32
CA ARG A 144 1.23 -9.68 -5.94
C ARG A 144 2.38 -9.17 -5.09
N ILE A 145 2.15 -8.06 -4.40
CA ILE A 145 3.09 -7.45 -3.47
C ILE A 145 2.55 -7.62 -2.06
N MET A 146 3.37 -8.12 -1.16
CA MET A 146 3.03 -8.39 0.22
C MET A 146 4.01 -7.69 1.15
N ILE A 147 3.49 -6.84 2.03
CA ILE A 147 4.25 -6.01 2.96
C ILE A 147 3.80 -6.38 4.38
N ALA A 148 4.70 -7.01 5.14
CA ALA A 148 4.36 -7.54 6.46
C ALA A 148 4.04 -6.46 7.49
N ARG A 149 4.63 -5.27 7.32
CA ARG A 149 4.39 -4.10 8.16
C ARG A 149 4.61 -2.85 7.31
N ALA A 150 3.60 -2.04 7.17
CA ALA A 150 3.62 -0.78 6.45
C ALA A 150 3.06 0.33 7.33
N ASP A 151 3.60 1.53 7.18
CA ASP A 151 3.08 2.77 7.73
C ASP A 151 2.65 3.69 6.59
N VAL A 152 1.65 4.53 6.83
CA VAL A 152 1.25 5.59 5.89
C VAL A 152 2.17 6.79 6.11
N SER A 153 3.19 6.91 5.27
CA SER A 153 4.22 7.95 5.37
C SER A 153 3.78 9.31 4.83
N ASP A 154 2.84 9.31 3.87
CA ASP A 154 2.29 10.55 3.31
C ASP A 154 0.82 10.37 2.91
N ARG A 155 0.07 11.47 2.95
CA ARG A 155 -1.35 11.56 2.63
C ARG A 155 -1.56 12.73 1.69
N GLY A 156 -1.95 12.42 0.46
CA GLY A 156 -2.21 13.44 -0.54
C GLY A 156 -3.44 14.29 -0.22
N ASN A 157 -3.62 15.36 -0.97
CA ASN A 157 -4.74 16.25 -0.80
C ASN A 157 -6.06 15.58 -1.22
N ARG A 158 -7.07 15.66 -0.37
CA ARG A 158 -8.42 15.23 -0.70
C ARG A 158 -9.18 16.37 -1.35
N LYS A 159 -9.46 16.24 -2.64
CA LYS A 159 -10.30 17.17 -3.38
C LYS A 159 -11.74 16.66 -3.49
N ARG A 160 -12.70 17.52 -3.33
CA ARG A 160 -14.13 17.26 -3.59
C ARG A 160 -14.61 18.28 -4.57
N SER A 161 -15.13 17.85 -5.71
CA SER A 161 -15.69 18.69 -6.75
C SER A 161 -17.00 18.09 -7.27
N ALA A 162 -17.76 18.86 -8.02
CA ALA A 162 -18.98 18.36 -8.67
C ALA A 162 -18.67 17.47 -9.88
N ASP A 163 -17.49 17.64 -10.46
CA ASP A 163 -17.11 17.04 -11.74
C ASP A 163 -16.17 15.83 -11.59
N ASP A 164 -15.73 15.52 -10.35
CA ASP A 164 -14.74 14.48 -10.12
C ASP A 164 -15.00 13.69 -8.84
N ALA A 165 -14.65 12.43 -8.83
CA ALA A 165 -14.77 11.57 -7.66
C ALA A 165 -13.85 12.03 -6.54
N SER A 166 -14.35 11.96 -5.30
CA SER A 166 -13.49 12.17 -4.13
C SER A 166 -12.47 11.04 -4.02
N SER A 167 -11.20 11.38 -3.98
CA SER A 167 -10.10 10.40 -3.92
C SER A 167 -9.27 10.54 -2.65
N PHE A 168 -8.62 9.43 -2.27
CA PHE A 168 -7.71 9.34 -1.14
C PHE A 168 -6.36 8.84 -1.65
N GLU A 169 -5.38 9.70 -1.69
CA GLU A 169 -4.01 9.32 -2.03
C GLU A 169 -3.25 8.97 -0.75
N LEU A 170 -2.69 7.77 -0.71
CA LEU A 170 -1.89 7.25 0.39
C LEU A 170 -0.55 6.75 -0.11
N THR A 171 0.51 7.12 0.59
CA THR A 171 1.85 6.58 0.36
C THR A 171 2.22 5.68 1.51
N PHE A 172 2.40 4.40 1.22
CA PHE A 172 2.80 3.39 2.20
C PHE A 172 4.31 3.19 2.18
N LYS A 173 4.91 3.15 3.35
CA LYS A 173 6.33 2.83 3.53
C LYS A 173 6.47 1.50 4.27
N PRO A 174 7.13 0.49 3.69
CA PRO A 174 7.45 -0.75 4.39
C PRO A 174 8.39 -0.50 5.58
N LEU A 175 8.10 -1.18 6.66
CA LEU A 175 8.93 -1.21 7.85
C LEU A 175 9.53 -2.61 8.03
N ALA A 176 10.47 -2.75 8.95
CA ALA A 176 11.05 -4.05 9.28
C ALA A 176 9.95 -5.05 9.65
N ALA A 177 9.99 -6.24 9.05
CA ALA A 177 9.01 -7.28 9.31
C ALA A 177 9.10 -7.76 10.77
N PRO A 178 7.97 -8.04 11.44
CA PRO A 178 7.98 -8.63 12.77
C PRO A 178 8.73 -9.98 12.77
N GLY A 179 9.63 -10.18 13.74
CA GLY A 179 10.42 -11.42 13.83
C GLY A 179 11.57 -11.55 12.84
N GLY A 180 11.86 -10.51 12.06
CA GLY A 180 12.87 -10.51 11.00
C GLY A 180 12.31 -11.03 9.67
N GLY A 181 13.10 -10.93 8.62
CA GLY A 181 12.71 -11.36 7.28
C GLY A 181 12.62 -10.20 6.30
N GLN A 182 12.03 -10.47 5.14
CA GLN A 182 11.88 -9.49 4.08
C GLN A 182 10.73 -8.53 4.41
N ALA A 183 10.96 -7.23 4.29
CA ALA A 183 9.92 -6.22 4.48
C ALA A 183 8.86 -6.29 3.36
N VAL A 184 9.28 -6.61 2.14
CA VAL A 184 8.44 -6.75 0.96
C VAL A 184 8.71 -8.08 0.29
N GLN A 185 7.66 -8.85 0.02
CA GLN A 185 7.71 -10.08 -0.77
C GLN A 185 6.85 -9.92 -2.03
N ARG A 186 7.27 -10.51 -3.15
CA ARG A 186 6.53 -10.43 -4.41
C ARG A 186 6.34 -11.81 -5.03
N PHE A 187 5.18 -11.99 -5.66
CA PHE A 187 4.93 -13.03 -6.63
C PHE A 187 4.62 -12.38 -7.98
N ILE A 188 5.29 -12.85 -9.01
CA ILE A 188 5.08 -12.37 -10.39
C ILE A 188 4.88 -13.60 -11.26
N THR A 189 3.73 -13.70 -11.92
CA THR A 189 3.44 -14.80 -12.84
C THR A 189 4.17 -14.60 -14.18
N ASN A 190 4.42 -15.71 -14.89
CA ASN A 190 5.00 -15.74 -16.25
C ASN A 190 6.39 -15.08 -16.38
N VAL A 191 7.18 -15.08 -15.30
CA VAL A 191 8.59 -14.69 -15.31
C VAL A 191 9.46 -15.90 -15.02
N THR A 192 10.32 -16.25 -15.95
CA THR A 192 11.20 -17.42 -15.84
C THR A 192 12.64 -16.98 -15.56
N LEU A 193 13.28 -17.60 -14.57
CA LEU A 193 14.71 -17.41 -14.35
C LEU A 193 15.48 -18.11 -15.49
N THR A 194 16.20 -17.33 -16.28
CA THR A 194 17.18 -17.89 -17.21
C THR A 194 18.45 -18.18 -16.39
N THR A 195 18.70 -19.46 -16.14
CA THR A 195 19.97 -19.88 -15.51
C THR A 195 21.08 -19.65 -16.54
N PRO A 196 22.19 -18.98 -16.20
CA PRO A 196 23.32 -18.76 -17.10
C PRO A 196 24.04 -20.07 -17.48
#